data_831b13494aee24b48e70ad41fa7d4d28
#
_entry.id   831b13494aee24b48e70ad41fa7d4d28
#
_cell.length_a   1.000
_cell.length_b   1.000
_cell.length_c   1.000
_cell.angle_alpha   90.00
_cell.angle_beta   90.00
_cell.angle_gamma   90.00
#
_symmetry.space_group_name_H-M   'P 1'
#
loop_
_entity.id
_entity.type
_entity.pdbx_description
1 polymer ?
#
loop_
_entity_poly.entity_id
_entity_poly.type
_entity_poly.pdbx_seq_one_letter_code
_entity_poly.pdbx_strand_id
1 'polypeptide(L)'
;KEFLYYMGTLSGLRKPHARIEQVIDQVGISQAANQRLKSFSGGMKQRVVIAQALLHDPPVLLVDEPTAGLDPAERVRFRNLLSELGRERTVLLSTHIVEDITATCRQATILNEGKVAFSGEIEKLVSSAQGKVWKAWVSPEQFESVQSAHTIVYSRPTSQPGLIEIKFLTKESQPPFESEPVTPTIEDAYLLLIPTGNADEKQSENII
;
A
#
# COMPACT_ATOMS: atom_id res chain seq x y z
N LYS A 1 -8.60 3.83 -28.71
CA LYS A 1 -8.89 2.52 -29.34
C LYS A 1 -7.75 2.02 -30.22
N GLU A 2 -7.21 2.85 -31.12
CA GLU A 2 -6.18 2.46 -32.10
C GLU A 2 -4.97 1.78 -31.44
N PHE A 3 -4.49 2.31 -30.31
CA PHE A 3 -3.38 1.70 -29.58
C PHE A 3 -3.70 0.26 -29.12
N LEU A 4 -4.87 0.04 -28.52
CA LEU A 4 -5.27 -1.30 -28.06
C LEU A 4 -5.50 -2.24 -29.26
N TYR A 5 -6.00 -1.71 -30.38
CA TYR A 5 -6.12 -2.47 -31.62
C TYR A 5 -4.75 -2.91 -32.15
N TYR A 6 -3.80 -1.99 -32.18
CA TYR A 6 -2.42 -2.29 -32.58
C TYR A 6 -1.79 -3.36 -31.67
N MET A 7 -1.89 -3.18 -30.33
CA MET A 7 -1.35 -4.14 -29.37
C MET A 7 -2.02 -5.51 -29.45
N GLY A 8 -3.34 -5.54 -29.57
CA GLY A 8 -4.10 -6.79 -29.72
C GLY A 8 -3.74 -7.55 -31.01
N THR A 9 -3.58 -6.83 -32.12
CA THR A 9 -3.16 -7.43 -33.40
C THR A 9 -1.74 -7.95 -33.32
N LEU A 10 -0.82 -7.18 -32.75
CA LEU A 10 0.60 -7.55 -32.57
C LEU A 10 0.76 -8.82 -31.72
N SER A 11 -0.07 -8.96 -30.69
CA SER A 11 -0.09 -10.12 -29.79
C SER A 11 -0.93 -11.31 -30.33
N GLY A 12 -1.44 -11.23 -31.56
CA GLY A 12 -2.16 -12.33 -32.22
C GLY A 12 -3.63 -12.48 -31.80
N LEU A 13 -4.25 -11.47 -31.22
CA LEU A 13 -5.66 -11.52 -30.83
C LEU A 13 -6.55 -11.60 -32.07
N ARG A 14 -7.35 -12.67 -32.15
CA ARG A 14 -8.32 -12.83 -33.22
C ARG A 14 -9.58 -12.01 -32.92
N LYS A 15 -10.09 -11.25 -33.90
CA LYS A 15 -11.29 -10.40 -33.78
C LYS A 15 -11.19 -9.38 -32.63
N PRO A 16 -10.18 -8.49 -32.63
CA PRO A 16 -9.87 -7.62 -31.49
C PRO A 16 -10.98 -6.62 -31.14
N HIS A 17 -11.85 -6.23 -32.08
CA HIS A 17 -12.81 -5.14 -31.89
C HIS A 17 -13.73 -5.35 -30.67
N ALA A 18 -14.43 -6.50 -30.58
CA ALA A 18 -15.36 -6.78 -29.47
C ALA A 18 -14.63 -6.81 -28.12
N ARG A 19 -13.45 -7.43 -28.08
CA ARG A 19 -12.66 -7.51 -26.86
C ARG A 19 -12.12 -6.14 -26.42
N ILE A 20 -11.72 -5.30 -27.38
CA ILE A 20 -11.26 -3.94 -27.10
C ILE A 20 -12.37 -3.08 -26.50
N GLU A 21 -13.58 -3.13 -27.05
CA GLU A 21 -14.72 -2.40 -26.46
C GLU A 21 -15.00 -2.88 -25.03
N GLN A 22 -14.99 -4.19 -24.81
CA GLN A 22 -15.19 -4.77 -23.49
C GLN A 22 -14.14 -4.30 -22.47
N VAL A 23 -12.85 -4.35 -22.80
CA VAL A 23 -11.80 -3.93 -21.85
C VAL A 23 -11.77 -2.43 -21.63
N ILE A 24 -12.10 -1.62 -22.63
CA ILE A 24 -12.24 -0.16 -22.52
C ILE A 24 -13.35 0.20 -21.52
N ASP A 25 -14.49 -0.49 -21.60
CA ASP A 25 -15.59 -0.31 -20.66
C ASP A 25 -15.23 -0.79 -19.26
N GLN A 26 -14.63 -1.96 -19.15
CA GLN A 26 -14.18 -2.56 -17.89
C GLN A 26 -13.22 -1.65 -17.11
N VAL A 27 -12.29 -0.97 -17.79
CA VAL A 27 -11.38 -0.03 -17.14
C VAL A 27 -11.93 1.39 -17.03
N GLY A 28 -13.15 1.65 -17.51
CA GLY A 28 -13.87 2.91 -17.34
C GLY A 28 -13.28 4.10 -18.13
N ILE A 29 -12.81 3.86 -19.36
CA ILE A 29 -12.30 4.91 -20.27
C ILE A 29 -13.09 5.07 -21.57
N SER A 30 -14.34 4.57 -21.61
CA SER A 30 -15.19 4.56 -22.80
C SER A 30 -15.40 5.96 -23.40
N GLN A 31 -15.60 6.99 -22.56
CA GLN A 31 -15.78 8.36 -23.02
C GLN A 31 -14.54 8.96 -23.71
N ALA A 32 -13.34 8.48 -23.33
CA ALA A 32 -12.08 8.96 -23.87
C ALA A 32 -11.49 8.02 -24.95
N ALA A 33 -12.18 6.96 -25.30
CA ALA A 33 -11.66 5.88 -26.14
C ALA A 33 -11.12 6.34 -27.54
N ASN A 34 -11.67 7.44 -28.08
CA ASN A 34 -11.29 8.01 -29.37
C ASN A 34 -10.31 9.19 -29.26
N GLN A 35 -9.93 9.60 -28.04
CA GLN A 35 -8.96 10.65 -27.84
C GLN A 35 -7.52 10.13 -28.02
N ARG A 36 -6.59 11.04 -28.27
CA ARG A 36 -5.17 10.72 -28.38
C ARG A 36 -4.58 10.40 -27.00
N LEU A 37 -3.79 9.34 -26.88
CA LEU A 37 -3.12 8.95 -25.61
C LEU A 37 -2.27 10.09 -25.01
N LYS A 38 -1.73 10.98 -25.86
CA LYS A 38 -0.96 12.13 -25.40
C LYS A 38 -1.77 13.09 -24.51
N SER A 39 -3.09 13.15 -24.69
CA SER A 39 -3.99 14.01 -23.91
C SER A 39 -4.51 13.34 -22.63
N PHE A 40 -4.16 12.07 -22.36
CA PHE A 40 -4.63 11.34 -21.21
C PHE A 40 -3.93 11.79 -19.91
N SER A 41 -4.69 11.86 -18.83
CA SER A 41 -4.15 12.00 -17.48
C SER A 41 -3.29 10.79 -17.07
N GLY A 42 -2.55 10.89 -15.98
CA GLY A 42 -1.80 9.76 -15.41
C GLY A 42 -2.68 8.55 -15.17
N GLY A 43 -3.81 8.73 -14.48
CA GLY A 43 -4.77 7.66 -14.20
C GLY A 43 -5.40 7.05 -15.45
N MET A 44 -5.71 7.86 -16.46
CA MET A 44 -6.20 7.34 -17.75
C MET A 44 -5.14 6.48 -18.46
N LYS A 45 -3.87 6.87 -18.41
CA LYS A 45 -2.76 6.08 -18.99
C LYS A 45 -2.62 4.74 -18.27
N GLN A 46 -2.67 4.74 -16.93
CA GLN A 46 -2.66 3.50 -16.14
C GLN A 46 -3.81 2.57 -16.53
N ARG A 47 -5.02 3.08 -16.71
CA ARG A 47 -6.17 2.30 -17.17
C ARG A 47 -5.96 1.71 -18.57
N VAL A 48 -5.30 2.43 -19.48
CA VAL A 48 -4.93 1.88 -20.81
C VAL A 48 -3.95 0.73 -20.67
N VAL A 49 -2.97 0.82 -19.77
CA VAL A 49 -2.00 -0.26 -19.50
C VAL A 49 -2.73 -1.51 -18.98
N ILE A 50 -3.66 -1.34 -18.03
CA ILE A 50 -4.49 -2.46 -17.55
C ILE A 50 -5.37 -3.01 -18.69
N ALA A 51 -6.02 -2.15 -19.48
CA ALA A 51 -6.82 -2.60 -20.62
C ALA A 51 -5.99 -3.44 -21.62
N GLN A 52 -4.74 -3.02 -21.87
CA GLN A 52 -3.82 -3.80 -22.70
C GLN A 52 -3.51 -5.17 -22.09
N ALA A 53 -3.21 -5.23 -20.79
CA ALA A 53 -2.94 -6.48 -20.09
C ALA A 53 -4.16 -7.44 -20.11
N LEU A 54 -5.38 -6.89 -20.11
CA LEU A 54 -6.64 -7.64 -20.12
C LEU A 54 -7.07 -8.13 -21.51
N LEU A 55 -6.40 -7.74 -22.60
CA LEU A 55 -6.81 -8.11 -23.96
C LEU A 55 -6.95 -9.63 -24.17
N HIS A 56 -6.06 -10.42 -23.57
CA HIS A 56 -6.05 -11.89 -23.67
C HIS A 56 -6.74 -12.60 -22.51
N ASP A 57 -7.48 -11.85 -21.68
CA ASP A 57 -8.20 -12.39 -20.52
C ASP A 57 -7.34 -13.28 -19.60
N PRO A 58 -6.21 -12.78 -19.09
CA PRO A 58 -5.32 -13.60 -18.32
C PRO A 58 -5.94 -13.99 -16.97
N PRO A 59 -5.72 -15.22 -16.47
CA PRO A 59 -6.17 -15.64 -15.16
C PRO A 59 -5.37 -14.98 -14.00
N VAL A 60 -4.18 -14.48 -14.30
CA VAL A 60 -3.29 -13.79 -13.35
C VAL A 60 -2.85 -12.46 -13.92
N LEU A 61 -3.03 -11.40 -13.15
CA LEU A 61 -2.59 -10.04 -13.48
C LEU A 61 -1.52 -9.59 -12.49
N LEU A 62 -0.35 -9.23 -13.00
CA LEU A 62 0.74 -8.64 -12.21
C LEU A 62 0.72 -7.13 -12.41
N VAL A 63 0.67 -6.38 -11.31
CA VAL A 63 0.57 -4.93 -11.34
C VAL A 63 1.61 -4.35 -10.37
N ASP A 64 2.54 -3.60 -10.94
CA ASP A 64 3.65 -3.00 -10.19
C ASP A 64 3.41 -1.52 -9.99
N GLU A 65 3.40 -1.07 -8.70
CA GLU A 65 3.21 0.32 -8.26
C GLU A 65 2.10 1.10 -9.01
N PRO A 66 0.89 0.54 -9.15
CA PRO A 66 -0.10 1.07 -10.10
C PRO A 66 -0.71 2.41 -9.72
N THR A 67 -0.61 2.82 -8.47
CA THR A 67 -1.20 4.07 -7.95
C THR A 67 -0.16 5.16 -7.74
N ALA A 68 1.13 4.86 -7.99
CA ALA A 68 2.21 5.83 -7.86
C ALA A 68 1.97 7.05 -8.77
N GLY A 69 2.08 8.26 -8.20
CA GLY A 69 1.88 9.51 -8.93
C GLY A 69 0.44 9.83 -9.32
N LEU A 70 -0.55 9.07 -8.86
CA LEU A 70 -1.97 9.40 -9.01
C LEU A 70 -2.44 10.36 -7.92
N ASP A 71 -3.35 11.27 -8.28
CA ASP A 71 -4.06 12.05 -7.27
C ASP A 71 -4.97 11.16 -6.39
N PRO A 72 -5.39 11.62 -5.19
CA PRO A 72 -6.17 10.81 -4.26
C PRO A 72 -7.48 10.26 -4.86
N ALA A 73 -8.19 11.03 -5.69
CA ALA A 73 -9.44 10.61 -6.29
C ALA A 73 -9.22 9.51 -7.35
N GLU A 74 -8.19 9.65 -8.20
CA GLU A 74 -7.83 8.63 -9.17
C GLU A 74 -7.30 7.37 -8.49
N ARG A 75 -6.57 7.48 -7.38
CA ARG A 75 -6.11 6.34 -6.59
C ARG A 75 -7.29 5.50 -6.07
N VAL A 76 -8.31 6.14 -5.50
CA VAL A 76 -9.53 5.45 -5.05
C VAL A 76 -10.22 4.72 -6.20
N ARG A 77 -10.38 5.39 -7.35
CA ARG A 77 -11.01 4.80 -8.53
C ARG A 77 -10.21 3.61 -9.07
N PHE A 78 -8.88 3.70 -9.02
CA PHE A 78 -8.00 2.63 -9.49
C PHE A 78 -8.03 1.42 -8.55
N ARG A 79 -8.03 1.63 -7.23
CA ARG A 79 -8.21 0.57 -6.23
C ARG A 79 -9.51 -0.19 -6.43
N ASN A 80 -10.61 0.52 -6.66
CA ASN A 80 -11.91 -0.10 -6.93
C ASN A 80 -11.85 -0.97 -8.20
N LEU A 81 -11.20 -0.50 -9.26
CA LEU A 81 -10.98 -1.29 -10.48
C LEU A 81 -10.19 -2.58 -10.17
N LEU A 82 -9.08 -2.50 -9.44
CA LEU A 82 -8.30 -3.70 -9.08
C LEU A 82 -9.10 -4.67 -8.21
N SER A 83 -9.89 -4.17 -7.27
CA SER A 83 -10.77 -5.00 -6.43
C SER A 83 -11.83 -5.72 -7.24
N GLU A 84 -12.40 -5.06 -8.25
CA GLU A 84 -13.37 -5.66 -9.17
C GLU A 84 -12.73 -6.74 -10.04
N LEU A 85 -11.57 -6.46 -10.61
CA LEU A 85 -10.79 -7.44 -11.38
C LEU A 85 -10.41 -8.66 -10.52
N GLY A 86 -10.11 -8.46 -9.25
CA GLY A 86 -9.76 -9.51 -8.29
C GLY A 86 -10.91 -10.48 -7.95
N ARG A 87 -12.15 -10.18 -8.33
CA ARG A 87 -13.28 -11.11 -8.17
C ARG A 87 -13.27 -12.25 -9.18
N GLU A 88 -12.69 -12.00 -10.35
CA GLU A 88 -12.72 -12.94 -11.49
C GLU A 88 -11.36 -13.58 -11.76
N ARG A 89 -10.28 -12.99 -11.24
CA ARG A 89 -8.90 -13.43 -11.50
C ARG A 89 -7.98 -13.17 -10.33
N THR A 90 -6.82 -13.78 -10.33
CA THR A 90 -5.76 -13.46 -9.35
C THR A 90 -5.08 -12.16 -9.75
N VAL A 91 -5.10 -11.16 -8.86
CA VAL A 91 -4.33 -9.92 -9.02
C VAL A 91 -3.20 -9.93 -8.01
N LEU A 92 -1.97 -9.90 -8.49
CA LEU A 92 -0.78 -9.72 -7.67
C LEU A 92 -0.32 -8.27 -7.79
N LEU A 93 -0.45 -7.53 -6.69
CA LEU A 93 -0.11 -6.12 -6.57
C LEU A 93 1.21 -5.96 -5.83
N SER A 94 2.21 -5.30 -6.43
CA SER A 94 3.35 -4.78 -5.69
C SER A 94 3.14 -3.30 -5.39
N THR A 95 3.37 -2.89 -4.16
CA THR A 95 3.26 -1.48 -3.74
C THR A 95 3.97 -1.26 -2.40
N HIS A 96 4.45 -0.03 -2.20
CA HIS A 96 4.92 0.46 -0.91
C HIS A 96 3.85 1.30 -0.18
N ILE A 97 2.66 1.44 -0.75
CA ILE A 97 1.56 2.27 -0.22
C ILE A 97 0.61 1.37 0.60
N VAL A 98 0.66 1.50 1.91
CA VAL A 98 -0.09 0.67 2.85
C VAL A 98 -1.60 0.76 2.66
N GLU A 99 -2.12 1.95 2.34
CA GLU A 99 -3.56 2.15 2.10
C GLU A 99 -4.07 1.36 0.88
N ASP A 100 -3.23 1.14 -0.12
CA ASP A 100 -3.62 0.34 -1.28
C ASP A 100 -3.81 -1.12 -0.89
N ILE A 101 -2.91 -1.65 -0.05
CA ILE A 101 -3.00 -3.02 0.46
C ILE A 101 -4.28 -3.20 1.30
N THR A 102 -4.51 -2.29 2.25
CA THR A 102 -5.66 -2.36 3.16
C THR A 102 -7.00 -2.34 2.42
N ALA A 103 -7.07 -1.55 1.34
CA ALA A 103 -8.33 -1.36 0.61
C ALA A 103 -8.62 -2.46 -0.42
N THR A 104 -7.60 -3.20 -0.90
CA THR A 104 -7.75 -4.09 -2.06
C THR A 104 -7.37 -5.54 -1.80
N CYS A 105 -6.50 -5.81 -0.81
CA CYS A 105 -5.91 -7.12 -0.60
C CYS A 105 -6.49 -7.82 0.63
N ARG A 106 -6.57 -9.16 0.58
CA ARG A 106 -6.85 -10.00 1.75
C ARG A 106 -5.60 -10.66 2.29
N GLN A 107 -4.63 -10.89 1.42
CA GLN A 107 -3.34 -11.50 1.76
C GLN A 107 -2.22 -10.56 1.39
N ALA A 108 -1.15 -10.58 2.16
CA ALA A 108 0.06 -9.82 1.89
C ALA A 108 1.30 -10.68 2.11
N THR A 109 2.33 -10.38 1.32
CA THR A 109 3.69 -10.87 1.55
C THR A 109 4.60 -9.66 1.71
N ILE A 110 5.26 -9.54 2.85
CA ILE A 110 6.20 -8.47 3.15
C ILE A 110 7.60 -8.99 2.89
N LEU A 111 8.33 -8.28 2.04
CA LEU A 111 9.72 -8.56 1.72
C LEU A 111 10.61 -7.54 2.43
N ASN A 112 11.64 -8.02 3.10
CA ASN A 112 12.69 -7.20 3.70
C ASN A 112 14.06 -7.80 3.38
N GLU A 113 14.99 -7.02 2.83
CA GLU A 113 16.35 -7.44 2.49
C GLU A 113 16.40 -8.75 1.68
N GLY A 114 15.47 -8.90 0.72
CA GLY A 114 15.38 -10.09 -0.12
C GLY A 114 14.81 -11.35 0.55
N LYS A 115 14.32 -11.23 1.79
CA LYS A 115 13.68 -12.33 2.54
C LYS A 115 12.21 -12.03 2.78
N VAL A 116 11.41 -13.10 2.92
CA VAL A 116 10.02 -13.00 3.31
C VAL A 116 9.96 -12.78 4.83
N ALA A 117 9.56 -11.56 5.26
CA ALA A 117 9.35 -11.23 6.66
C ALA A 117 7.96 -11.68 7.16
N PHE A 118 6.97 -11.65 6.26
CA PHE A 118 5.61 -12.12 6.53
C PHE A 118 4.95 -12.61 5.25
N SER A 119 4.10 -13.64 5.36
CA SER A 119 3.22 -14.07 4.27
C SER A 119 1.93 -14.63 4.87
N GLY A 120 0.77 -14.07 4.50
CA GLY A 120 -0.52 -14.53 5.02
C GLY A 120 -1.63 -13.49 4.95
N GLU A 121 -2.69 -13.73 5.71
CA GLU A 121 -3.84 -12.83 5.82
C GLU A 121 -3.46 -11.53 6.54
N ILE A 122 -3.92 -10.40 6.01
CA ILE A 122 -3.66 -9.07 6.57
C ILE A 122 -4.22 -8.96 8.00
N GLU A 123 -5.36 -9.58 8.29
CA GLU A 123 -5.94 -9.59 9.63
C GLU A 123 -5.02 -10.25 10.66
N LYS A 124 -4.31 -11.32 10.29
CA LYS A 124 -3.32 -11.99 11.16
C LYS A 124 -2.11 -11.09 11.40
N LEU A 125 -1.67 -10.38 10.36
CA LEU A 125 -0.60 -9.40 10.48
C LEU A 125 -0.98 -8.31 11.48
N VAL A 126 -2.13 -7.67 11.32
CA VAL A 126 -2.62 -6.62 12.23
C VAL A 126 -2.81 -7.15 13.66
N SER A 127 -3.37 -8.35 13.79
CA SER A 127 -3.58 -8.99 15.12
C SER A 127 -2.26 -9.23 15.87
N SER A 128 -1.15 -9.43 15.17
CA SER A 128 0.18 -9.60 15.79
C SER A 128 0.68 -8.37 16.53
N ALA A 129 0.13 -7.20 16.21
CA ALA A 129 0.43 -5.92 16.84
C ALA A 129 -0.52 -5.58 18.02
N GLN A 130 -1.49 -6.44 18.31
CA GLN A 130 -2.44 -6.22 19.40
C GLN A 130 -1.71 -6.10 20.74
N GLY A 131 -2.05 -5.05 21.53
CA GLY A 131 -1.43 -4.76 22.82
C GLY A 131 -0.02 -4.17 22.75
N LYS A 132 0.48 -3.86 21.54
CA LYS A 132 1.82 -3.27 21.32
C LYS A 132 1.78 -1.84 20.81
N VAL A 133 0.60 -1.29 20.54
CA VAL A 133 0.40 0.04 19.98
C VAL A 133 -0.25 0.93 21.04
N TRP A 134 0.39 2.06 21.33
CA TRP A 134 -0.01 2.96 22.38
C TRP A 134 -0.01 4.40 21.94
N LYS A 135 -0.80 5.22 22.60
CA LYS A 135 -0.87 6.66 22.44
C LYS A 135 -0.63 7.36 23.77
N ALA A 136 0.11 8.44 23.76
CA ALA A 136 0.38 9.27 24.94
C ALA A 136 0.48 10.75 24.58
N TRP A 137 0.34 11.58 25.62
CA TRP A 137 0.59 13.02 25.54
C TRP A 137 1.79 13.33 26.44
N VAL A 138 2.86 13.78 25.84
CA VAL A 138 4.16 13.93 26.50
C VAL A 138 4.69 15.33 26.35
N SER A 139 5.51 15.80 27.31
CA SER A 139 6.28 17.03 27.13
C SER A 139 7.43 16.83 26.12
N PRO A 140 8.00 17.90 25.55
CA PRO A 140 9.17 17.79 24.68
C PRO A 140 10.34 17.01 25.29
N GLU A 141 10.59 17.18 26.58
CA GLU A 141 11.65 16.48 27.32
C GLU A 141 11.35 14.97 27.43
N GLN A 142 10.10 14.62 27.73
CA GLN A 142 9.67 13.21 27.75
C GLN A 142 9.71 12.59 26.36
N PHE A 143 9.39 13.36 25.31
CA PHE A 143 9.40 12.88 23.94
C PHE A 143 10.77 12.33 23.52
N GLU A 144 11.88 13.04 23.84
CA GLU A 144 13.23 12.57 23.55
C GLU A 144 13.53 11.23 24.22
N SER A 145 13.09 11.05 25.47
CA SER A 145 13.24 9.79 26.21
C SER A 145 12.43 8.65 25.56
N VAL A 146 11.19 8.92 25.19
CA VAL A 146 10.32 7.90 24.55
C VAL A 146 10.84 7.53 23.18
N GLN A 147 11.30 8.50 22.38
CA GLN A 147 11.87 8.28 21.06
C GLN A 147 13.14 7.42 21.08
N SER A 148 13.94 7.54 22.15
CA SER A 148 15.15 6.71 22.31
C SER A 148 14.84 5.26 22.70
N ALA A 149 13.70 5.00 23.35
CA ALA A 149 13.33 3.69 23.88
C ALA A 149 12.31 2.93 23.00
N HIS A 150 11.51 3.63 22.19
CA HIS A 150 10.39 3.06 21.46
C HIS A 150 10.34 3.55 20.00
N THR A 151 9.72 2.77 19.12
CA THR A 151 9.48 3.19 17.74
C THR A 151 8.30 4.15 17.69
N ILE A 152 8.54 5.40 17.28
CA ILE A 152 7.50 6.42 17.11
C ILE A 152 6.84 6.21 15.74
N VAL A 153 5.53 6.02 15.72
CA VAL A 153 4.72 5.92 14.49
C VAL A 153 4.40 7.32 13.97
N TYR A 154 3.94 8.20 14.85
CA TYR A 154 3.79 9.63 14.59
C TYR A 154 3.94 10.48 15.85
N SER A 155 4.26 11.75 15.64
CA SER A 155 4.15 12.81 16.63
C SER A 155 3.40 13.99 16.04
N ARG A 156 2.51 14.62 16.79
CA ARG A 156 1.79 15.82 16.35
C ARG A 156 1.50 16.79 17.48
N PRO A 157 1.47 18.10 17.18
CA PRO A 157 1.08 19.10 18.18
C PRO A 157 -0.36 18.85 18.65
N THR A 158 -0.63 19.19 19.91
CA THR A 158 -1.98 19.17 20.48
C THR A 158 -2.52 20.58 20.67
N SER A 159 -3.81 20.72 20.95
CA SER A 159 -4.40 21.98 21.36
C SER A 159 -3.96 22.44 22.77
N GLN A 160 -3.34 21.57 23.57
CA GLN A 160 -2.81 21.89 24.89
C GLN A 160 -1.36 22.36 24.75
N PRO A 161 -1.03 23.60 25.14
CA PRO A 161 0.33 24.11 25.05
C PRO A 161 1.33 23.24 25.82
N GLY A 162 2.47 22.93 25.21
CA GLY A 162 3.53 22.16 25.86
C GLY A 162 3.37 20.64 25.81
N LEU A 163 2.31 20.11 25.19
CA LEU A 163 2.14 18.68 25.00
C LEU A 163 2.20 18.27 23.52
N ILE A 164 2.80 17.12 23.28
CA ILE A 164 2.91 16.45 21.99
C ILE A 164 2.12 15.14 22.10
N GLU A 165 1.17 14.91 21.19
CA GLU A 165 0.54 13.61 21.06
C GLU A 165 1.47 12.70 20.25
N ILE A 166 1.74 11.52 20.78
CA ILE A 166 2.55 10.50 20.12
C ILE A 166 1.78 9.20 20.00
N LYS A 167 2.01 8.48 18.91
CA LYS A 167 1.70 7.07 18.76
C LYS A 167 3.00 6.31 18.65
N PHE A 168 3.15 5.27 19.46
CA PHE A 168 4.39 4.53 19.54
C PHE A 168 4.15 3.03 19.68
N LEU A 169 5.17 2.26 19.35
CA LEU A 169 5.18 0.82 19.46
C LEU A 169 6.12 0.40 20.58
N THR A 170 5.68 -0.58 21.37
CA THR A 170 6.48 -1.17 22.44
C THR A 170 6.32 -2.70 22.47
N LYS A 171 7.35 -3.40 22.88
CA LYS A 171 7.30 -4.84 23.15
C LYS A 171 6.79 -5.12 24.58
N GLU A 172 6.71 -4.11 25.42
CA GLU A 172 6.23 -4.21 26.80
C GLU A 172 4.70 -4.28 26.82
N SER A 173 4.17 -5.06 27.75
CA SER A 173 2.72 -5.23 27.90
C SER A 173 2.04 -3.97 28.44
N GLN A 174 2.79 -3.07 29.10
CA GLN A 174 2.32 -1.80 29.60
C GLN A 174 3.50 -0.82 29.64
N PRO A 175 3.39 0.33 28.97
CA PRO A 175 4.41 1.38 29.03
C PRO A 175 4.58 1.92 30.45
N PRO A 176 5.79 2.43 30.82
CA PRO A 176 6.09 2.92 32.16
C PRO A 176 5.52 4.32 32.45
N PHE A 177 4.73 4.91 31.57
CA PHE A 177 4.11 6.24 31.68
C PHE A 177 2.64 6.19 31.24
N GLU A 178 1.88 7.23 31.57
CA GLU A 178 0.47 7.33 31.25
C GLU A 178 0.24 7.27 29.75
N SER A 179 -0.48 6.24 29.29
CA SER A 179 -0.71 5.95 27.91
C SER A 179 -1.98 5.14 27.71
N GLU A 180 -2.56 5.25 26.52
CA GLU A 180 -3.80 4.54 26.15
C GLU A 180 -3.49 3.51 25.06
N PRO A 181 -4.02 2.28 25.17
CA PRO A 181 -3.90 1.30 24.09
C PRO A 181 -4.69 1.72 22.86
N VAL A 182 -4.13 1.50 21.69
CA VAL A 182 -4.75 1.84 20.40
C VAL A 182 -4.95 0.58 19.57
N THR A 183 -6.05 0.51 18.84
CA THR A 183 -6.28 -0.56 17.87
C THR A 183 -5.21 -0.48 16.77
N PRO A 184 -4.47 -1.58 16.55
CA PRO A 184 -3.41 -1.60 15.55
C PRO A 184 -3.91 -1.39 14.12
N THR A 185 -3.07 -0.79 13.31
CA THR A 185 -3.22 -0.72 11.85
C THR A 185 -2.20 -1.66 11.17
N ILE A 186 -2.34 -1.85 9.86
CA ILE A 186 -1.36 -2.61 9.09
C ILE A 186 0.02 -1.92 9.08
N GLU A 187 0.06 -0.58 9.11
CA GLU A 187 1.28 0.20 9.22
C GLU A 187 2.01 -0.07 10.54
N ASP A 188 1.27 -0.12 11.66
CA ASP A 188 1.84 -0.45 12.97
C ASP A 188 2.45 -1.85 12.97
N ALA A 189 1.72 -2.82 12.41
CA ALA A 189 2.20 -4.19 12.32
C ALA A 189 3.42 -4.32 11.40
N TYR A 190 3.47 -3.56 10.31
CA TYR A 190 4.63 -3.48 9.42
C TYR A 190 5.86 -2.94 10.14
N LEU A 191 5.73 -1.82 10.87
CA LEU A 191 6.82 -1.23 11.64
C LEU A 191 7.33 -2.11 12.79
N LEU A 192 6.47 -2.98 13.34
CA LEU A 192 6.88 -3.99 14.32
C LEU A 192 7.68 -5.13 13.72
N LEU A 193 7.40 -5.48 12.44
CA LEU A 193 8.13 -6.51 11.72
C LEU A 193 9.49 -6.03 11.20
N ILE A 194 9.54 -4.79 10.76
CA ILE A 194 10.71 -4.18 10.15
C ILE A 194 11.07 -2.94 10.98
N PRO A 195 11.79 -3.13 12.10
CA PRO A 195 12.22 -2.01 12.92
C PRO A 195 13.05 -1.06 12.06
N THR A 196 12.59 0.18 11.91
CA THR A 196 13.38 1.25 11.30
C THR A 196 14.58 1.50 12.23
N GLY A 197 15.79 1.18 11.75
CA GLY A 197 17.01 1.16 12.54
C GLY A 197 17.29 2.48 13.25
N ASN A 198 17.05 2.50 14.56
CA ASN A 198 17.63 3.44 15.51
C ASN A 198 18.16 2.73 16.78
N ALA A 199 18.06 1.40 16.87
CA ALA A 199 18.49 0.65 18.07
C ALA A 199 19.65 -0.32 17.86
N ASP A 200 19.99 -0.73 16.62
CA ASP A 200 20.93 -1.82 16.39
C ASP A 200 22.28 -1.43 15.74
N GLU A 201 22.53 -0.17 15.38
CA GLU A 201 23.85 0.24 14.86
C GLU A 201 24.99 0.29 15.90
N LYS A 202 24.68 0.12 17.20
CA LYS A 202 25.72 0.15 18.25
C LYS A 202 26.27 -1.23 18.68
N GLN A 203 25.82 -2.33 18.11
CA GLN A 203 26.32 -3.65 18.50
C GLN A 203 27.20 -4.37 17.46
N SER A 204 27.38 -3.79 16.26
CA SER A 204 28.17 -4.43 15.20
C SER A 204 29.64 -3.99 15.11
N GLU A 205 30.09 -3.02 15.92
CA GLU A 205 31.49 -2.51 15.86
C GLU A 205 32.45 -3.12 16.89
N ASN A 206 32.06 -4.14 17.64
CA ASN A 206 32.98 -4.77 18.62
C ASN A 206 33.17 -6.25 18.39
N ILE A 207 33.50 -6.68 17.17
CA ILE A 207 34.17 -7.97 16.92
C ILE A 207 35.18 -7.75 15.78
N ILE A 208 36.36 -7.34 16.11
CA ILE A 208 37.62 -7.68 15.45
C ILE A 208 38.62 -8.03 16.57
#